data_e75f3b36b7f9b42cf1ff723f2a1fc24b
#
_entry.id   e75f3b36b7f9b42cf1ff723f2a1fc24b
#
_cell.length_a   1.000
_cell.length_b   1.000
_cell.length_c   1.000
_cell.angle_alpha   90.00
_cell.angle_beta   90.00
_cell.angle_gamma   90.00
#
_symmetry.space_group_name_H-M   'P 1'
#
loop_
_entity.id
_entity.type
_entity.pdbx_description
1 polymer ?
#
loop_
_entity_poly.entity_id
_entity_poly.type
_entity_poly.pdbx_seq_one_letter_code
_entity_poly.pdbx_strand_id
1 'polypeptide(L)'
;MVYNFYEIILLVVLIVSLILKIPISLFNKTFVLGTLVLLFTIDFNTLSLLEWQGIIKVLCWIFGIWTINLGNSSTLSSTDVLIFCVIIASSIMVSTNNLLALYLCLELQSLSIFIIIARKRNSLAKIEASLKYFILSSISTGLYLLGASVIFVNLGVCDYTVIINEDYSMGKLLIMIALLFKLGASPLHFWIPDVYQGSDNKALLVLATLPKLSVFGVLVLLFPNNKLILVCTLLSLITGSVGAINQSHLNRLLAYSGILATGFILFGLNSEVFWGIEGSLIYLVLYTATFLIIVVGSNSGLNNNSLIIEFCNMLTQPKIIMIVLTLSVLSIAGIPPLGGFLAKWVVISSMISTGFVLSSILSIICAMIGGAYYLRLVKIIYFQQDKHFLLWKKILVPNKKPVNNTIMLGLTSYFVIFILVFPQALSQIIYWATISSF
;
A
#
# COMPACT_ATOMS: atom_id res chain seq x y z
N MET A 1 13.14 -14.90 18.37
CA MET A 1 13.73 -13.83 19.20
C MET A 1 14.81 -13.02 18.46
N VAL A 2 15.67 -13.61 17.66
CA VAL A 2 16.77 -12.93 16.96
C VAL A 2 16.26 -11.84 15.99
N TYR A 3 15.14 -12.05 15.31
CA TYR A 3 14.57 -11.09 14.36
C TYR A 3 14.15 -9.76 15.00
N ASN A 4 13.70 -9.76 16.24
CA ASN A 4 13.29 -8.53 16.94
C ASN A 4 14.49 -7.70 17.40
N PHE A 5 15.67 -8.30 17.54
CA PHE A 5 16.87 -7.62 18.02
C PHE A 5 17.40 -6.61 16.97
N TYR A 6 17.34 -6.97 15.68
CA TYR A 6 17.76 -6.08 14.60
C TYR A 6 16.83 -4.87 14.42
N GLU A 7 15.53 -5.06 14.61
CA GLU A 7 14.55 -3.97 14.55
C GLU A 7 14.77 -2.98 15.70
N ILE A 8 15.14 -3.46 16.88
CA ILE A 8 15.51 -2.63 18.04
C ILE A 8 16.81 -1.87 17.75
N ILE A 9 17.82 -2.51 17.18
CA ILE A 9 19.08 -1.85 16.78
C ILE A 9 18.79 -0.74 15.75
N LEU A 10 17.94 -0.99 14.77
CA LEU A 10 17.55 0.01 13.79
C LEU A 10 16.79 1.19 14.42
N LEU A 11 15.96 0.96 15.43
CA LEU A 11 15.32 2.00 16.23
C LEU A 11 16.36 2.86 16.96
N VAL A 12 17.34 2.24 17.58
CA VAL A 12 18.43 2.96 18.29
C VAL A 12 19.24 3.80 17.30
N VAL A 13 19.62 3.24 16.14
CA VAL A 13 20.32 3.96 15.08
C VAL A 13 19.53 5.17 14.59
N LEU A 14 18.20 5.03 14.50
CA LEU A 14 17.30 6.12 14.12
C LEU A 14 17.31 7.24 15.18
N ILE A 15 17.18 6.90 16.46
CA ILE A 15 17.21 7.87 17.56
C ILE A 15 18.54 8.63 17.56
N VAL A 16 19.66 7.92 17.42
CA VAL A 16 21.00 8.50 17.37
C VAL A 16 21.16 9.41 16.15
N SER A 17 20.65 9.00 14.98
CA SER A 17 20.72 9.81 13.75
C SER A 17 19.93 11.11 13.84
N LEU A 18 18.83 11.11 14.60
CA LEU A 18 18.02 12.30 14.88
C LEU A 18 18.75 13.29 15.82
N ILE A 19 19.36 12.78 16.87
CA ILE A 19 20.10 13.58 17.84
C ILE A 19 21.28 14.26 17.15
N LEU A 20 21.96 13.54 16.27
CA LEU A 20 23.17 14.01 15.55
C LEU A 20 22.84 14.83 14.30
N LYS A 21 21.57 15.02 13.92
CA LYS A 21 21.14 15.73 12.68
C LYS A 21 21.88 15.28 11.43
N ILE A 22 22.06 13.99 11.26
CA ILE A 22 22.80 13.38 10.15
C ILE A 22 22.15 13.75 8.80
N PRO A 23 22.94 14.08 7.76
CA PRO A 23 22.39 14.37 6.44
C PRO A 23 21.73 13.13 5.81
N ILE A 24 20.61 13.34 5.10
CA ILE A 24 19.79 12.26 4.50
C ILE A 24 20.62 11.33 3.62
N SER A 25 21.63 11.84 2.91
CA SER A 25 22.48 11.03 2.04
C SER A 25 23.31 9.98 2.80
N LEU A 26 23.79 10.34 3.98
CA LEU A 26 24.53 9.42 4.88
C LEU A 26 23.56 8.44 5.54
N PHE A 27 22.40 8.96 5.97
CA PHE A 27 21.35 8.16 6.57
C PHE A 27 20.81 7.09 5.61
N ASN A 28 20.55 7.45 4.34
CA ASN A 28 20.11 6.49 3.33
C ASN A 28 21.15 5.40 3.06
N LYS A 29 22.46 5.74 3.10
CA LYS A 29 23.54 4.75 2.92
C LYS A 29 23.62 3.78 4.10
N THR A 30 23.55 4.29 5.34
CA THR A 30 23.55 3.43 6.54
C THR A 30 22.30 2.56 6.61
N PHE A 31 21.21 3.07 6.08
CA PHE A 31 19.93 2.40 6.06
C PHE A 31 19.84 1.32 4.98
N VAL A 32 20.33 1.59 3.77
CA VAL A 32 20.51 0.56 2.72
C VAL A 32 21.47 -0.53 3.20
N LEU A 33 22.54 -0.17 3.90
CA LEU A 33 23.41 -1.15 4.56
C LEU A 33 22.64 -1.96 5.62
N GLY A 34 21.80 -1.33 6.43
CA GLY A 34 20.97 -2.01 7.42
C GLY A 34 19.98 -3.00 6.78
N THR A 35 19.34 -2.62 5.66
CA THR A 35 18.45 -3.52 4.90
C THR A 35 19.22 -4.66 4.23
N LEU A 36 20.42 -4.39 3.71
CA LEU A 36 21.30 -5.43 3.18
C LEU A 36 21.78 -6.37 4.31
N VAL A 37 22.14 -5.84 5.47
CA VAL A 37 22.48 -6.68 6.64
C VAL A 37 21.28 -7.52 7.06
N LEU A 38 20.06 -6.99 7.09
CA LEU A 38 18.84 -7.77 7.32
C LEU A 38 18.66 -8.87 6.28
N LEU A 39 19.00 -8.62 5.03
CA LEU A 39 18.97 -9.63 3.96
C LEU A 39 20.08 -10.68 4.12
N PHE A 40 21.24 -10.30 4.66
CA PHE A 40 22.40 -11.21 4.86
C PHE A 40 22.38 -11.97 6.19
N THR A 41 21.73 -11.45 7.24
CA THR A 41 21.63 -12.13 8.55
C THR A 41 20.53 -13.18 8.62
N ILE A 42 19.72 -13.26 7.57
CA ILE A 42 18.85 -14.39 7.38
C ILE A 42 19.75 -15.55 6.99
N ASP A 43 19.96 -16.45 7.92
CA ASP A 43 20.88 -17.58 7.77
C ASP A 43 20.63 -18.35 6.46
N PHE A 44 21.63 -18.31 5.57
CA PHE A 44 21.61 -19.09 4.32
C PHE A 44 21.42 -20.62 4.54
N ASN A 45 21.61 -21.07 5.77
CA ASN A 45 21.47 -22.47 6.15
C ASN A 45 20.05 -22.89 6.53
N THR A 46 19.16 -21.93 6.78
CA THR A 46 17.72 -22.17 6.93
C THR A 46 17.02 -21.47 5.77
N LEU A 47 16.26 -22.19 4.99
CA LEU A 47 15.41 -21.68 3.88
C LEU A 47 14.42 -20.57 4.28
N SER A 48 14.54 -20.01 5.48
CA SER A 48 13.71 -18.97 6.10
C SER A 48 13.77 -17.59 5.42
N LEU A 49 14.72 -17.36 4.50
CA LEU A 49 14.73 -16.16 3.64
C LEU A 49 13.53 -16.07 2.72
N LEU A 50 12.98 -17.20 2.40
CA LEU A 50 11.89 -17.35 1.45
C LEU A 50 10.53 -17.37 2.14
N GLU A 51 10.48 -17.21 3.47
CA GLU A 51 9.21 -17.01 4.14
C GLU A 51 8.55 -15.72 3.64
N TRP A 52 7.30 -15.79 3.22
CA TRP A 52 6.53 -14.68 2.70
C TRP A 52 6.53 -13.45 3.64
N GLN A 53 6.68 -13.68 4.94
CA GLN A 53 6.88 -12.63 5.94
C GLN A 53 8.14 -11.81 5.71
N GLY A 54 9.24 -12.47 5.36
CA GLY A 54 10.51 -11.82 5.03
C GLY A 54 10.40 -10.91 3.79
N ILE A 55 9.69 -11.38 2.77
CA ILE A 55 9.43 -10.58 1.56
C ILE A 55 8.62 -9.34 1.88
N ILE A 56 7.55 -9.46 2.66
CA ILE A 56 6.73 -8.30 3.04
C ILE A 56 7.55 -7.30 3.86
N LYS A 57 8.39 -7.75 4.79
CA LYS A 57 9.29 -6.87 5.55
C LYS A 57 10.21 -6.09 4.62
N VAL A 58 10.90 -6.77 3.70
CA VAL A 58 11.79 -6.14 2.73
C VAL A 58 11.04 -5.10 1.88
N LEU A 59 9.83 -5.42 1.45
CA LEU A 59 8.99 -4.48 0.71
C LEU A 59 8.62 -3.25 1.55
N CYS A 60 8.24 -3.43 2.82
CA CYS A 60 7.97 -2.30 3.73
C CYS A 60 9.17 -1.37 3.83
N TRP A 61 10.39 -1.91 3.94
CA TRP A 61 11.61 -1.14 4.00
C TRP A 61 11.91 -0.42 2.68
N ILE A 62 11.82 -1.09 1.54
CA ILE A 62 12.06 -0.49 0.21
C ILE A 62 11.11 0.67 -0.05
N PHE A 63 9.80 0.45 0.11
CA PHE A 63 8.80 1.48 -0.14
C PHE A 63 8.87 2.62 0.87
N GLY A 64 9.20 2.31 2.12
CA GLY A 64 9.41 3.31 3.15
C GLY A 64 10.58 4.25 2.84
N ILE A 65 11.74 3.70 2.45
CA ILE A 65 12.91 4.50 2.03
C ILE A 65 12.57 5.38 0.83
N TRP A 66 11.82 4.85 -0.13
CA TRP A 66 11.41 5.62 -1.30
C TRP A 66 10.52 6.81 -0.95
N THR A 67 9.60 6.65 0.02
CA THR A 67 8.76 7.77 0.49
C THR A 67 9.55 8.86 1.20
N ILE A 68 10.61 8.52 1.93
CA ILE A 68 11.52 9.48 2.58
C ILE A 68 12.27 10.29 1.52
N ASN A 69 12.81 9.63 0.51
CA ASN A 69 13.60 10.26 -0.56
C ASN A 69 12.80 11.27 -1.42
N LEU A 70 11.48 11.26 -1.35
CA LEU A 70 10.63 12.27 -2.01
C LEU A 70 10.76 13.67 -1.40
N GLY A 71 11.45 13.84 -0.28
CA GLY A 71 11.74 15.15 0.31
C GLY A 71 12.94 15.82 -0.34
N ASN A 72 12.82 17.13 -0.61
CA ASN A 72 13.92 17.96 -1.12
C ASN A 72 14.84 18.47 0.01
N SER A 73 14.67 18.03 1.25
CA SER A 73 15.48 18.50 2.38
C SER A 73 16.81 17.78 2.43
N SER A 74 17.87 18.52 2.65
CA SER A 74 19.23 17.94 2.86
C SER A 74 19.39 17.29 4.23
N THR A 75 18.51 17.62 5.17
CA THR A 75 18.48 17.07 6.54
C THR A 75 17.19 16.35 6.82
N LEU A 76 17.23 15.35 7.70
CA LEU A 76 16.06 14.60 8.16
C LEU A 76 15.01 15.56 8.74
N SER A 77 13.83 15.51 8.17
CA SER A 77 12.68 16.27 8.67
C SER A 77 11.93 15.45 9.73
N SER A 78 11.17 16.13 10.58
CA SER A 78 10.31 15.45 11.58
C SER A 78 9.33 14.46 10.93
N THR A 79 8.93 14.71 9.68
CA THR A 79 8.06 13.77 8.95
C THR A 79 8.77 12.50 8.51
N ASP A 80 10.07 12.57 8.20
CA ASP A 80 10.85 11.41 7.79
C ASP A 80 11.03 10.44 8.97
N VAL A 81 11.15 10.99 10.19
CA VAL A 81 11.16 10.22 11.44
C VAL A 81 9.87 9.46 11.65
N LEU A 82 8.73 10.15 11.47
CA LEU A 82 7.42 9.51 11.62
C LEU A 82 7.21 8.41 10.57
N ILE A 83 7.69 8.61 9.34
CA ILE A 83 7.67 7.56 8.32
C ILE A 83 8.47 6.34 8.78
N PHE A 84 9.63 6.56 9.42
CA PHE A 84 10.38 5.45 10.01
C PHE A 84 9.62 4.70 11.10
N CYS A 85 8.93 5.41 11.97
CA CYS A 85 8.08 4.75 12.98
C CYS A 85 7.02 3.87 12.30
N VAL A 86 6.44 4.32 11.18
CA VAL A 86 5.49 3.51 10.40
C VAL A 86 6.16 2.27 9.80
N ILE A 87 7.38 2.40 9.24
CA ILE A 87 8.13 1.28 8.65
C ILE A 87 8.43 0.22 9.72
N ILE A 88 8.95 0.65 10.88
CA ILE A 88 9.28 -0.25 11.97
C ILE A 88 8.01 -0.93 12.49
N ALA A 89 6.94 -0.18 12.72
CA ALA A 89 5.67 -0.75 13.14
C ALA A 89 5.14 -1.79 12.14
N SER A 90 5.24 -1.52 10.83
CA SER A 90 4.80 -2.44 9.79
C SER A 90 5.68 -3.70 9.71
N SER A 91 6.99 -3.58 9.93
CA SER A 91 7.90 -4.73 9.93
C SER A 91 7.72 -5.63 11.15
N ILE A 92 7.58 -5.04 12.35
CA ILE A 92 7.32 -5.79 13.58
C ILE A 92 5.96 -6.49 13.52
N MET A 93 4.94 -5.81 12.98
CA MET A 93 3.59 -6.35 12.84
C MET A 93 3.55 -7.68 12.08
N VAL A 94 4.35 -7.83 11.04
CA VAL A 94 4.43 -9.05 10.23
C VAL A 94 5.15 -10.19 10.96
N SER A 95 6.05 -9.89 11.91
CA SER A 95 6.83 -10.89 12.65
C SER A 95 6.28 -11.23 14.04
N THR A 96 5.27 -10.53 14.51
CA THR A 96 4.69 -10.79 15.82
C THR A 96 3.77 -12.00 15.80
N ASN A 97 3.89 -12.85 16.83
CA ASN A 97 3.02 -14.00 17.05
C ASN A 97 2.05 -13.81 18.24
N ASN A 98 1.96 -12.59 18.77
CA ASN A 98 1.16 -12.26 19.93
C ASN A 98 0.20 -11.11 19.63
N LEU A 99 -1.08 -11.23 20.03
CA LEU A 99 -2.13 -10.23 19.80
C LEU A 99 -1.81 -8.88 20.46
N LEU A 100 -1.20 -8.85 21.65
CA LEU A 100 -0.87 -7.59 22.34
C LEU A 100 0.24 -6.84 21.60
N ALA A 101 1.27 -7.55 21.12
CA ALA A 101 2.34 -6.95 20.33
C ALA A 101 1.79 -6.38 19.02
N LEU A 102 0.86 -7.07 18.37
CA LEU A 102 0.19 -6.59 17.17
C LEU A 102 -0.61 -5.31 17.45
N TYR A 103 -1.33 -5.24 18.57
CA TYR A 103 -2.03 -4.02 18.98
C TYR A 103 -1.09 -2.81 19.08
N LEU A 104 0.04 -2.96 19.76
CA LEU A 104 1.01 -1.88 19.91
C LEU A 104 1.56 -1.40 18.58
N CYS A 105 1.80 -2.32 17.64
CA CYS A 105 2.24 -1.98 16.28
C CYS A 105 1.15 -1.23 15.50
N LEU A 106 -0.12 -1.65 15.60
CA LEU A 106 -1.25 -0.97 14.98
C LEU A 106 -1.43 0.47 15.50
N GLU A 107 -1.26 0.68 16.79
CA GLU A 107 -1.34 2.01 17.42
C GLU A 107 -0.15 2.88 17.00
N LEU A 108 1.08 2.37 17.06
CA LEU A 108 2.25 3.11 16.63
C LEU A 108 2.11 3.55 15.15
N GLN A 109 1.62 2.67 14.29
CA GLN A 109 1.39 2.97 12.88
C GLN A 109 0.31 4.04 12.70
N SER A 110 -0.85 3.91 13.38
CA SER A 110 -1.97 4.84 13.22
C SER A 110 -1.67 6.24 13.76
N LEU A 111 -1.02 6.36 14.93
CA LEU A 111 -0.63 7.65 15.51
C LEU A 111 0.41 8.36 14.66
N SER A 112 1.40 7.63 14.15
CA SER A 112 2.43 8.20 13.27
C SER A 112 1.82 8.74 11.98
N ILE A 113 0.91 8.01 11.33
CA ILE A 113 0.22 8.44 10.11
C ILE A 113 -0.68 9.66 10.40
N PHE A 114 -1.41 9.67 11.51
CA PHE A 114 -2.21 10.82 11.94
C PHE A 114 -1.38 12.12 11.98
N ILE A 115 -0.22 12.09 12.63
CA ILE A 115 0.66 13.26 12.75
C ILE A 115 1.21 13.68 11.38
N ILE A 116 1.54 12.72 10.49
CA ILE A 116 2.01 13.01 9.14
C ILE A 116 0.94 13.77 8.34
N ILE A 117 -0.34 13.37 8.44
CA ILE A 117 -1.46 14.04 7.76
C ILE A 117 -1.69 15.44 8.34
N ALA A 118 -1.64 15.58 9.67
CA ALA A 118 -1.90 16.81 10.42
C ALA A 118 -0.78 17.88 10.27
N ARG A 119 0.33 17.60 9.58
CA ARG A 119 1.54 18.44 9.54
C ARG A 119 1.30 19.90 9.24
N LYS A 120 0.40 20.25 8.32
CA LYS A 120 0.13 21.63 7.91
C LYS A 120 -1.15 22.14 8.57
N ARG A 121 -1.00 22.81 9.69
CA ARG A 121 -2.11 23.36 10.50
C ARG A 121 -2.96 24.42 9.81
N ASN A 122 -2.44 25.09 8.78
CA ASN A 122 -3.12 26.21 8.10
C ASN A 122 -4.13 25.77 7.04
N SER A 123 -4.27 24.46 6.77
CA SER A 123 -5.19 23.94 5.74
C SER A 123 -6.33 23.15 6.39
N LEU A 124 -7.55 23.69 6.30
CA LEU A 124 -8.77 23.07 6.85
C LEU A 124 -8.96 21.62 6.37
N ALA A 125 -8.75 21.37 5.07
CA ALA A 125 -8.90 20.04 4.50
C ALA A 125 -7.97 19.00 5.13
N LYS A 126 -6.74 19.38 5.55
CA LYS A 126 -5.80 18.45 6.20
C LYS A 126 -6.17 18.20 7.65
N ILE A 127 -6.65 19.23 8.34
CA ILE A 127 -7.14 19.06 9.72
C ILE A 127 -8.35 18.13 9.73
N GLU A 128 -9.30 18.35 8.83
CA GLU A 128 -10.48 17.49 8.70
C GLU A 128 -10.09 16.05 8.37
N ALA A 129 -9.20 15.83 7.38
CA ALA A 129 -8.72 14.51 7.00
C ALA A 129 -8.00 13.81 8.17
N SER A 130 -7.17 14.52 8.93
CA SER A 130 -6.45 13.96 10.06
C SER A 130 -7.39 13.57 11.21
N LEU A 131 -8.38 14.40 11.52
CA LEU A 131 -9.37 14.10 12.55
C LEU A 131 -10.25 12.91 12.15
N LYS A 132 -10.74 12.85 10.90
CA LYS A 132 -11.49 11.69 10.40
C LYS A 132 -10.67 10.40 10.52
N TYR A 133 -9.40 10.43 10.10
CA TYR A 133 -8.53 9.28 10.21
C TYR A 133 -8.32 8.86 11.68
N PHE A 134 -8.05 9.82 12.58
CA PHE A 134 -7.81 9.53 13.99
C PHE A 134 -9.02 8.89 14.65
N ILE A 135 -10.20 9.51 14.54
CA ILE A 135 -11.43 9.00 15.17
C ILE A 135 -11.77 7.60 14.66
N LEU A 136 -11.76 7.41 13.33
CA LEU A 136 -12.14 6.15 12.74
C LEU A 136 -11.10 5.05 12.98
N SER A 137 -9.80 5.41 12.99
CA SER A 137 -8.74 4.44 13.35
C SER A 137 -8.78 4.03 14.81
N SER A 138 -9.13 4.94 15.74
CA SER A 138 -9.26 4.60 17.17
C SER A 138 -10.45 3.67 17.44
N ILE A 139 -11.57 3.83 16.71
CA ILE A 139 -12.69 2.90 16.77
C ILE A 139 -12.24 1.50 16.32
N SER A 140 -11.47 1.40 15.23
CA SER A 140 -10.98 0.11 14.74
C SER A 140 -10.03 -0.57 15.72
N THR A 141 -9.12 0.18 16.37
CA THR A 141 -8.22 -0.40 17.38
C THR A 141 -8.94 -0.73 18.68
N GLY A 142 -10.01 -0.01 19.03
CA GLY A 142 -10.90 -0.37 20.12
C GLY A 142 -11.64 -1.70 19.86
N LEU A 143 -12.16 -1.92 18.65
CA LEU A 143 -12.75 -3.22 18.25
C LEU A 143 -11.72 -4.34 18.28
N TYR A 144 -10.47 -4.07 17.88
CA TYR A 144 -9.39 -5.03 17.98
C TYR A 144 -9.12 -5.45 19.43
N LEU A 145 -9.00 -4.48 20.36
CA LEU A 145 -8.79 -4.77 21.79
C LEU A 145 -9.95 -5.55 22.41
N LEU A 146 -11.17 -5.20 22.04
CA LEU A 146 -12.37 -5.93 22.47
C LEU A 146 -12.28 -7.39 22.00
N GLY A 147 -11.92 -7.62 20.72
CA GLY A 147 -11.73 -8.97 20.21
C GLY A 147 -10.61 -9.74 20.92
N ALA A 148 -9.47 -9.09 21.16
CA ALA A 148 -8.34 -9.68 21.86
C ALA A 148 -8.68 -10.03 23.32
N SER A 149 -9.44 -9.17 24.02
CA SER A 149 -9.89 -9.44 25.41
C SER A 149 -10.84 -10.62 25.50
N VAL A 150 -11.77 -10.75 24.55
CA VAL A 150 -12.69 -11.93 24.48
C VAL A 150 -11.90 -13.22 24.26
N ILE A 151 -10.89 -13.20 23.40
CA ILE A 151 -10.03 -14.38 23.17
C ILE A 151 -9.25 -14.71 24.42
N PHE A 152 -8.66 -13.70 25.08
CA PHE A 152 -7.88 -13.90 26.30
C PHE A 152 -8.72 -14.48 27.44
N VAL A 153 -9.96 -14.03 27.62
CA VAL A 153 -10.88 -14.57 28.64
C VAL A 153 -11.20 -16.06 28.38
N ASN A 154 -11.34 -16.42 27.10
CA ASN A 154 -11.72 -17.80 26.75
C ASN A 154 -10.53 -18.78 26.79
N LEU A 155 -9.35 -18.34 26.34
CA LEU A 155 -8.19 -19.21 26.11
C LEU A 155 -7.08 -19.03 27.16
N GLY A 156 -7.05 -17.90 27.88
CA GLY A 156 -5.97 -17.54 28.78
C GLY A 156 -4.64 -17.15 28.11
N VAL A 157 -4.56 -17.21 26.78
CA VAL A 157 -3.34 -17.00 25.98
C VAL A 157 -3.63 -16.04 24.82
N CYS A 158 -2.63 -15.28 24.42
CA CYS A 158 -2.72 -14.32 23.30
C CYS A 158 -1.87 -14.72 22.09
N ASP A 159 -1.36 -15.95 22.04
CA ASP A 159 -0.49 -16.42 20.96
C ASP A 159 -1.28 -16.93 19.76
N TYR A 160 -0.81 -16.63 18.54
CA TYR A 160 -1.50 -16.98 17.29
C TYR A 160 -1.66 -18.50 17.10
N THR A 161 -0.68 -19.30 17.51
CA THR A 161 -0.69 -20.75 17.36
C THR A 161 -1.88 -21.42 18.05
N VAL A 162 -2.31 -20.89 19.18
CA VAL A 162 -3.49 -21.36 19.93
C VAL A 162 -4.78 -20.85 19.28
N ILE A 163 -4.78 -19.61 18.83
CA ILE A 163 -5.95 -18.93 18.27
C ILE A 163 -6.37 -19.56 16.92
N ILE A 164 -5.41 -19.95 16.09
CA ILE A 164 -5.70 -20.51 14.75
C ILE A 164 -6.52 -21.79 14.87
N ASN A 165 -6.25 -22.62 15.86
CA ASN A 165 -6.88 -23.93 16.06
C ASN A 165 -8.32 -23.87 16.62
N GLU A 166 -8.76 -22.70 17.08
CA GLU A 166 -10.10 -22.52 17.62
C GLU A 166 -11.12 -22.17 16.55
N ASP A 167 -12.29 -22.77 16.59
CA ASP A 167 -13.39 -22.44 15.69
C ASP A 167 -14.09 -21.14 16.10
N TYR A 168 -14.43 -20.33 15.12
CA TYR A 168 -15.28 -19.13 15.10
C TYR A 168 -15.64 -18.49 16.45
N SER A 169 -14.67 -17.99 17.20
CA SER A 169 -14.95 -17.16 18.36
C SER A 169 -15.37 -15.76 17.94
N MET A 170 -16.28 -15.13 18.67
CA MET A 170 -16.70 -13.73 18.45
C MET A 170 -15.49 -12.78 18.47
N GLY A 171 -14.46 -13.10 19.25
CA GLY A 171 -13.20 -12.38 19.31
C GLY A 171 -12.45 -12.36 17.98
N LYS A 172 -12.39 -13.50 17.28
CA LYS A 172 -11.77 -13.56 15.94
C LYS A 172 -12.50 -12.67 14.94
N LEU A 173 -13.82 -12.65 14.96
CA LEU A 173 -14.62 -11.80 14.08
C LEU A 173 -14.33 -10.31 14.32
N LEU A 174 -14.25 -9.88 15.57
CA LEU A 174 -13.94 -8.49 15.93
C LEU A 174 -12.54 -8.07 15.47
N ILE A 175 -11.54 -8.93 15.66
CA ILE A 175 -10.17 -8.67 15.18
C ILE A 175 -10.15 -8.57 13.66
N MET A 176 -10.83 -9.49 12.96
CA MET A 176 -10.90 -9.48 11.50
C MET A 176 -11.55 -8.20 10.97
N ILE A 177 -12.68 -7.75 11.55
CA ILE A 177 -13.33 -6.49 11.20
C ILE A 177 -12.37 -5.31 11.40
N ALA A 178 -11.63 -5.28 12.50
CA ALA A 178 -10.64 -4.24 12.75
C ALA A 178 -9.52 -4.20 11.70
N LEU A 179 -9.01 -5.34 11.29
CA LEU A 179 -7.99 -5.44 10.25
C LEU A 179 -8.53 -5.06 8.86
N LEU A 180 -9.74 -5.50 8.51
CA LEU A 180 -10.41 -5.09 7.27
C LEU A 180 -10.66 -3.57 7.22
N PHE A 181 -10.97 -2.96 8.37
CA PHE A 181 -11.07 -1.50 8.48
C PHE A 181 -9.74 -0.81 8.16
N LYS A 182 -8.62 -1.30 8.67
CA LYS A 182 -7.27 -0.75 8.40
C LYS A 182 -6.87 -0.90 6.93
N LEU A 183 -7.27 -1.97 6.26
CA LEU A 183 -7.09 -2.13 4.80
C LEU A 183 -8.01 -1.20 4.00
N GLY A 184 -9.11 -0.78 4.59
CA GLY A 184 -10.15 -0.01 3.92
C GLY A 184 -10.99 -0.84 2.96
N ALA A 185 -11.25 -2.09 3.31
CA ALA A 185 -12.19 -2.93 2.56
C ALA A 185 -13.63 -2.45 2.77
N SER A 186 -14.48 -2.56 1.74
CA SER A 186 -15.89 -2.26 1.87
C SER A 186 -16.59 -3.33 2.73
N PRO A 187 -17.52 -2.93 3.64
CA PRO A 187 -18.18 -1.61 3.81
C PRO A 187 -17.40 -0.58 4.62
N LEU A 188 -16.27 -0.92 5.22
CA LEU A 188 -15.52 -0.09 6.17
C LEU A 188 -14.58 0.95 5.50
N HIS A 189 -14.82 1.31 4.24
CA HIS A 189 -13.96 2.11 3.38
C HIS A 189 -14.18 3.63 3.45
N PHE A 190 -15.20 4.11 4.17
CA PHE A 190 -15.68 5.51 4.11
C PHE A 190 -14.60 6.56 4.40
N TRP A 191 -13.58 6.21 5.18
CA TRP A 191 -12.51 7.13 5.54
C TRP A 191 -11.50 7.37 4.41
N ILE A 192 -11.30 6.41 3.50
CA ILE A 192 -10.21 6.45 2.50
C ILE A 192 -10.36 7.63 1.53
N PRO A 193 -11.51 7.87 0.87
CA PRO A 193 -11.62 8.94 -0.12
C PRO A 193 -11.35 10.33 0.46
N ASP A 194 -11.85 10.61 1.66
CA ASP A 194 -11.72 11.91 2.31
C ASP A 194 -10.29 12.14 2.83
N VAL A 195 -9.70 11.11 3.45
CA VAL A 195 -8.32 11.17 3.97
C VAL A 195 -7.30 11.30 2.82
N TYR A 196 -7.48 10.57 1.72
CA TYR A 196 -6.59 10.69 0.56
C TYR A 196 -6.69 12.06 -0.08
N GLN A 197 -7.89 12.64 -0.19
CA GLN A 197 -8.06 13.98 -0.74
C GLN A 197 -7.40 15.05 0.12
N GLY A 198 -7.50 14.95 1.45
CA GLY A 198 -6.92 15.95 2.35
C GLY A 198 -5.43 15.77 2.62
N SER A 199 -4.83 14.62 2.28
CA SER A 199 -3.43 14.31 2.60
C SER A 199 -2.43 14.91 1.60
N ASP A 200 -1.20 15.19 2.07
CA ASP A 200 -0.06 15.50 1.19
C ASP A 200 0.42 14.21 0.48
N ASN A 201 1.07 14.36 -0.67
CA ASN A 201 1.52 13.24 -1.49
C ASN A 201 2.46 12.26 -0.75
N LYS A 202 3.32 12.76 0.17
CA LYS A 202 4.11 11.89 1.05
C LYS A 202 3.22 11.07 2.00
N ALA A 203 2.26 11.73 2.66
CA ALA A 203 1.33 11.08 3.57
C ALA A 203 0.46 10.05 2.83
N LEU A 204 0.01 10.42 1.62
CA LEU A 204 -0.80 9.55 0.76
C LEU A 204 -0.05 8.27 0.37
N LEU A 205 1.24 8.38 0.01
CA LEU A 205 2.06 7.21 -0.30
C LEU A 205 2.22 6.27 0.91
N VAL A 206 2.59 6.83 2.06
CA VAL A 206 2.74 6.04 3.29
C VAL A 206 1.44 5.31 3.63
N LEU A 207 0.31 6.01 3.58
CA LEU A 207 -1.00 5.47 3.92
C LEU A 207 -1.50 4.43 2.92
N ALA A 208 -1.18 4.59 1.63
CA ALA A 208 -1.62 3.68 0.59
C ALA A 208 -0.78 2.38 0.51
N THR A 209 0.45 2.38 1.01
CA THR A 209 1.38 1.26 0.83
C THR A 209 1.65 0.49 2.11
N LEU A 210 2.24 1.11 3.12
CA LEU A 210 2.74 0.43 4.32
C LEU A 210 1.65 -0.29 5.14
N PRO A 211 0.50 0.33 5.45
CA PRO A 211 -0.55 -0.38 6.18
C PRO A 211 -1.14 -1.56 5.41
N LYS A 212 -1.24 -1.45 4.09
CA LYS A 212 -1.77 -2.55 3.27
C LYS A 212 -0.84 -3.75 3.27
N LEU A 213 0.48 -3.52 3.16
CA LEU A 213 1.49 -4.57 3.22
C LEU A 213 1.46 -5.32 4.55
N SER A 214 1.49 -4.58 5.66
CA SER A 214 1.56 -5.18 7.00
C SER A 214 0.27 -5.89 7.40
N VAL A 215 -0.88 -5.25 7.19
CA VAL A 215 -2.19 -5.85 7.55
C VAL A 215 -2.50 -7.07 6.70
N PHE A 216 -2.13 -7.04 5.40
CA PHE A 216 -2.25 -8.22 4.54
C PHE A 216 -1.47 -9.40 5.11
N GLY A 217 -0.22 -9.18 5.54
CA GLY A 217 0.59 -10.21 6.18
C GLY A 217 -0.07 -10.84 7.39
N VAL A 218 -0.70 -10.04 8.24
CA VAL A 218 -1.42 -10.55 9.42
C VAL A 218 -2.69 -11.32 9.03
N LEU A 219 -3.40 -10.86 7.99
CA LEU A 219 -4.62 -11.57 7.53
C LEU A 219 -4.31 -12.96 6.97
N VAL A 220 -3.20 -13.11 6.24
CA VAL A 220 -2.75 -14.43 5.75
C VAL A 220 -2.52 -15.39 6.91
N LEU A 221 -1.93 -14.91 8.02
CA LEU A 221 -1.65 -15.74 9.20
C LEU A 221 -2.89 -16.16 9.97
N LEU A 222 -3.78 -15.18 10.24
CA LEU A 222 -4.86 -15.39 11.21
C LEU A 222 -6.17 -15.89 10.59
N PHE A 223 -6.43 -15.58 9.33
CA PHE A 223 -7.76 -15.73 8.73
C PHE A 223 -7.74 -16.28 7.31
N PRO A 224 -7.10 -17.42 7.05
CA PRO A 224 -7.25 -18.05 5.76
C PRO A 224 -8.74 -18.48 5.57
N ASN A 225 -9.31 -18.26 4.38
CA ASN A 225 -10.62 -18.80 3.94
C ASN A 225 -11.83 -18.43 4.80
N ASN A 226 -12.06 -17.15 5.03
CA ASN A 226 -13.23 -16.71 5.80
C ASN A 226 -14.35 -16.17 4.91
N LYS A 227 -15.59 -16.66 5.11
CA LYS A 227 -16.78 -16.18 4.35
C LYS A 227 -17.00 -14.68 4.47
N LEU A 228 -16.67 -14.06 5.61
CA LEU A 228 -16.81 -12.62 5.80
C LEU A 228 -15.82 -11.85 4.92
N ILE A 229 -14.59 -12.34 4.76
CA ILE A 229 -13.62 -11.77 3.84
C ILE A 229 -14.16 -11.82 2.41
N LEU A 230 -14.80 -12.91 1.98
CA LEU A 230 -15.39 -13.02 0.66
C LEU A 230 -16.49 -11.96 0.43
N VAL A 231 -17.38 -11.73 1.40
CA VAL A 231 -18.38 -10.67 1.30
C VAL A 231 -17.73 -9.30 1.17
N CYS A 232 -16.72 -9.00 2.00
CA CYS A 232 -15.98 -7.74 1.94
C CYS A 232 -15.23 -7.56 0.60
N THR A 233 -14.72 -8.65 0.01
CA THR A 233 -14.07 -8.58 -1.31
C THR A 233 -15.04 -8.17 -2.40
N LEU A 234 -16.19 -8.83 -2.47
CA LEU A 234 -17.20 -8.53 -3.48
C LEU A 234 -17.72 -7.07 -3.36
N LEU A 235 -17.99 -6.64 -2.14
CA LEU A 235 -18.39 -5.27 -1.88
C LEU A 235 -17.28 -4.27 -2.24
N SER A 236 -16.01 -4.56 -1.95
CA SER A 236 -14.89 -3.67 -2.29
C SER A 236 -14.64 -3.58 -3.80
N LEU A 237 -14.84 -4.66 -4.54
CA LEU A 237 -14.77 -4.66 -6.00
C LEU A 237 -15.86 -3.76 -6.61
N ILE A 238 -17.10 -3.87 -6.12
CA ILE A 238 -18.23 -3.07 -6.61
C ILE A 238 -18.07 -1.59 -6.23
N THR A 239 -17.84 -1.29 -4.95
CA THR A 239 -17.71 0.09 -4.47
C THR A 239 -16.51 0.81 -5.05
N GLY A 240 -15.36 0.11 -5.18
CA GLY A 240 -14.16 0.66 -5.77
C GLY A 240 -14.32 0.98 -7.26
N SER A 241 -14.95 0.10 -8.04
CA SER A 241 -15.17 0.29 -9.47
C SER A 241 -16.20 1.38 -9.77
N VAL A 242 -17.37 1.34 -9.14
CA VAL A 242 -18.47 2.30 -9.38
C VAL A 242 -18.15 3.68 -8.79
N GLY A 243 -17.55 3.73 -7.57
CA GLY A 243 -17.24 4.98 -6.88
C GLY A 243 -16.20 5.83 -7.60
N ALA A 244 -15.32 5.24 -8.40
CA ALA A 244 -14.28 5.95 -9.15
C ALA A 244 -14.80 6.70 -10.39
N ILE A 245 -15.92 6.30 -10.99
CA ILE A 245 -16.40 6.82 -12.29
C ILE A 245 -16.62 8.33 -12.27
N ASN A 246 -17.29 8.85 -11.23
CA ASN A 246 -17.73 10.24 -11.16
C ASN A 246 -16.77 11.16 -10.38
N GLN A 247 -15.56 10.70 -10.05
CA GLN A 247 -14.62 11.53 -9.30
C GLN A 247 -13.99 12.61 -10.18
N SER A 248 -13.88 13.81 -9.63
CA SER A 248 -13.23 14.97 -10.27
C SER A 248 -11.81 15.22 -9.75
N HIS A 249 -11.50 14.77 -8.52
CA HIS A 249 -10.18 14.89 -7.90
C HIS A 249 -9.35 13.63 -8.10
N LEU A 250 -8.07 13.80 -8.47
CA LEU A 250 -7.15 12.69 -8.66
C LEU A 250 -7.02 11.83 -7.40
N ASN A 251 -6.79 12.44 -6.23
CA ASN A 251 -6.57 11.70 -4.99
C ASN A 251 -7.80 10.88 -4.58
N ARG A 252 -9.01 11.37 -4.84
CA ARG A 252 -10.23 10.57 -4.63
C ARG A 252 -10.35 9.41 -5.61
N LEU A 253 -10.00 9.63 -6.87
CA LEU A 253 -9.98 8.56 -7.86
C LEU A 253 -8.98 7.48 -7.44
N LEU A 254 -7.77 7.87 -7.00
CA LEU A 254 -6.76 6.94 -6.48
C LEU A 254 -7.22 6.22 -5.20
N ALA A 255 -8.05 6.86 -4.38
CA ALA A 255 -8.65 6.23 -3.20
C ALA A 255 -9.59 5.07 -3.59
N TYR A 256 -10.55 5.32 -4.49
CA TYR A 256 -11.45 4.27 -4.96
C TYR A 256 -10.73 3.17 -5.74
N SER A 257 -9.72 3.54 -6.52
CA SER A 257 -8.86 2.54 -7.17
C SER A 257 -8.08 1.69 -6.16
N GLY A 258 -7.71 2.30 -5.02
CA GLY A 258 -7.10 1.60 -3.89
C GLY A 258 -8.06 0.64 -3.18
N ILE A 259 -9.37 0.96 -3.11
CA ILE A 259 -10.42 0.06 -2.60
C ILE A 259 -10.64 -1.11 -3.57
N LEU A 260 -10.65 -0.84 -4.88
CA LEU A 260 -10.71 -1.90 -5.89
C LEU A 260 -9.51 -2.85 -5.77
N ALA A 261 -8.30 -2.30 -5.58
CA ALA A 261 -7.10 -3.09 -5.41
C ALA A 261 -7.13 -3.97 -4.15
N THR A 262 -7.61 -3.44 -3.01
CA THR A 262 -7.81 -4.25 -1.80
C THR A 262 -8.83 -5.37 -2.04
N GLY A 263 -9.86 -5.13 -2.85
CA GLY A 263 -10.79 -6.16 -3.29
C GLY A 263 -10.07 -7.31 -4.00
N PHE A 264 -9.21 -7.06 -4.97
CA PHE A 264 -8.44 -8.11 -5.66
C PHE A 264 -7.44 -8.83 -4.75
N ILE A 265 -6.77 -8.10 -3.84
CA ILE A 265 -5.85 -8.68 -2.87
C ILE A 265 -6.58 -9.68 -1.95
N LEU A 266 -7.70 -9.24 -1.38
CA LEU A 266 -8.52 -10.09 -0.51
C LEU A 266 -9.19 -11.24 -1.28
N PHE A 267 -9.49 -11.05 -2.57
CA PHE A 267 -10.08 -12.09 -3.41
C PHE A 267 -9.13 -13.29 -3.54
N GLY A 268 -7.85 -13.05 -3.76
CA GLY A 268 -6.85 -14.11 -3.79
C GLY A 268 -6.67 -14.84 -2.45
N LEU A 269 -6.87 -14.14 -1.31
CA LEU A 269 -6.83 -14.78 0.01
C LEU A 269 -7.95 -15.80 0.25
N ASN A 270 -9.11 -15.61 -0.39
CA ASN A 270 -10.25 -16.52 -0.24
C ASN A 270 -10.15 -17.79 -1.08
N SER A 271 -9.15 -17.92 -1.93
CA SER A 271 -8.89 -19.18 -2.59
C SER A 271 -8.25 -20.15 -1.59
N GLU A 272 -8.78 -21.35 -1.49
CA GLU A 272 -8.20 -22.43 -0.66
C GLU A 272 -6.90 -22.99 -1.24
N VAL A 273 -6.47 -22.44 -2.37
CA VAL A 273 -5.32 -22.90 -3.12
C VAL A 273 -4.14 -21.97 -2.87
N PHE A 274 -2.98 -22.54 -2.68
CA PHE A 274 -1.69 -21.88 -2.60
C PHE A 274 -1.48 -20.76 -3.65
N TRP A 275 -1.89 -21.02 -4.88
CA TRP A 275 -1.80 -20.07 -6.01
C TRP A 275 -2.56 -18.74 -5.79
N GLY A 276 -3.55 -18.75 -4.89
CA GLY A 276 -4.29 -17.53 -4.62
C GLY A 276 -3.56 -16.57 -3.69
N ILE A 277 -2.87 -17.09 -2.69
CA ILE A 277 -2.00 -16.28 -1.82
C ILE A 277 -0.82 -15.74 -2.63
N GLU A 278 -0.24 -16.58 -3.50
CA GLU A 278 0.80 -16.15 -4.45
C GLU A 278 0.29 -15.00 -5.33
N GLY A 279 -0.87 -15.18 -5.96
CA GLY A 279 -1.49 -14.17 -6.81
C GLY A 279 -1.80 -12.86 -6.08
N SER A 280 -2.27 -12.93 -4.84
CA SER A 280 -2.55 -11.77 -4.00
C SER A 280 -1.28 -11.01 -3.62
N LEU A 281 -0.19 -11.71 -3.31
CA LEU A 281 1.13 -11.11 -3.06
C LEU A 281 1.69 -10.43 -4.31
N ILE A 282 1.65 -11.10 -5.47
CA ILE A 282 2.06 -10.52 -6.75
C ILE A 282 1.28 -9.22 -7.04
N TYR A 283 -0.04 -9.28 -6.85
CA TYR A 283 -0.89 -8.11 -7.06
C TYR A 283 -0.55 -6.96 -6.12
N LEU A 284 -0.31 -7.25 -4.83
CA LEU A 284 0.03 -6.26 -3.82
C LEU A 284 1.37 -5.57 -4.13
N VAL A 285 2.40 -6.31 -4.55
CA VAL A 285 3.71 -5.77 -4.94
C VAL A 285 3.57 -4.84 -6.15
N LEU A 286 2.86 -5.28 -7.18
CA LEU A 286 2.66 -4.49 -8.38
C LEU A 286 1.81 -3.24 -8.14
N TYR A 287 0.75 -3.35 -7.30
CA TYR A 287 -0.07 -2.21 -6.92
C TYR A 287 0.75 -1.16 -6.18
N THR A 288 1.54 -1.55 -5.18
CA THR A 288 2.36 -0.59 -4.40
C THR A 288 3.40 0.11 -5.28
N ALA A 289 4.07 -0.62 -6.18
CA ALA A 289 5.03 -0.06 -7.12
C ALA A 289 4.37 0.93 -8.11
N THR A 290 3.26 0.55 -8.73
CA THR A 290 2.55 1.40 -9.70
C THR A 290 1.92 2.63 -9.05
N PHE A 291 1.37 2.48 -7.86
CA PHE A 291 0.83 3.59 -7.08
C PHE A 291 1.90 4.63 -6.75
N LEU A 292 3.10 4.19 -6.38
CA LEU A 292 4.24 5.06 -6.12
C LEU A 292 4.62 5.86 -7.37
N ILE A 293 4.68 5.23 -8.55
CA ILE A 293 5.00 5.91 -9.81
C ILE A 293 3.95 7.00 -10.10
N ILE A 294 2.67 6.71 -9.94
CA ILE A 294 1.59 7.67 -10.23
C ILE A 294 1.70 8.89 -9.31
N VAL A 295 1.90 8.69 -8.01
CA VAL A 295 1.98 9.81 -7.07
C VAL A 295 3.26 10.61 -7.28
N VAL A 296 4.40 9.99 -7.52
CA VAL A 296 5.66 10.69 -7.80
C VAL A 296 5.61 11.41 -9.15
N GLY A 297 5.07 10.75 -10.17
CA GLY A 297 4.90 11.34 -11.50
C GLY A 297 3.94 12.53 -11.49
N SER A 298 2.83 12.46 -10.77
CA SER A 298 1.88 13.57 -10.63
C SER A 298 2.48 14.77 -9.89
N ASN A 299 3.37 14.55 -8.92
CA ASN A 299 4.07 15.63 -8.19
C ASN A 299 4.92 16.53 -9.07
N SER A 300 5.42 16.03 -10.19
CA SER A 300 6.30 16.79 -11.08
C SER A 300 5.58 17.95 -11.78
N GLY A 301 4.28 17.85 -12.00
CA GLY A 301 3.51 18.84 -12.77
C GLY A 301 2.23 19.37 -12.12
N LEU A 302 1.77 18.76 -11.04
CA LEU A 302 0.49 19.08 -10.42
C LEU A 302 0.65 19.53 -8.97
N ASN A 303 -0.32 20.31 -8.49
CA ASN A 303 -0.42 20.64 -7.08
C ASN A 303 -1.08 19.49 -6.28
N ASN A 304 -0.86 19.48 -4.96
CA ASN A 304 -1.64 18.63 -4.06
C ASN A 304 -3.13 18.96 -4.26
N ASN A 305 -3.99 17.95 -4.34
CA ASN A 305 -5.44 18.07 -4.62
C ASN A 305 -5.79 18.54 -6.04
N SER A 306 -4.98 18.18 -7.03
CA SER A 306 -5.26 18.51 -8.43
C SER A 306 -6.57 17.91 -8.93
N LEU A 307 -7.27 18.70 -9.73
CA LEU A 307 -8.40 18.20 -10.52
C LEU A 307 -7.86 17.31 -11.66
N ILE A 308 -8.64 16.31 -12.04
CA ILE A 308 -8.27 15.40 -13.14
C ILE A 308 -8.01 16.19 -14.44
N ILE A 309 -8.76 17.27 -14.68
CA ILE A 309 -8.58 18.14 -15.84
C ILE A 309 -7.18 18.79 -15.87
N GLU A 310 -6.55 19.02 -14.73
CA GLU A 310 -5.21 19.60 -14.66
C GLU A 310 -4.11 18.70 -15.26
N PHE A 311 -4.41 17.42 -15.52
CA PHE A 311 -3.51 16.51 -16.22
C PHE A 311 -3.21 16.92 -17.66
N CYS A 312 -4.04 17.78 -18.29
CA CYS A 312 -3.71 18.42 -19.57
C CYS A 312 -2.38 19.20 -19.50
N ASN A 313 -2.02 19.72 -18.31
CA ASN A 313 -0.78 20.47 -18.10
C ASN A 313 0.47 19.57 -18.10
N MET A 314 0.32 18.25 -18.00
CA MET A 314 1.43 17.32 -18.08
C MET A 314 2.14 17.34 -19.45
N LEU A 315 1.49 17.81 -20.51
CA LEU A 315 2.11 18.03 -21.82
C LEU A 315 3.32 18.98 -21.78
N THR A 316 3.44 19.82 -20.74
CA THR A 316 4.59 20.69 -20.55
C THR A 316 5.78 20.01 -19.87
N GLN A 317 5.59 18.81 -19.35
CA GLN A 317 6.62 18.01 -18.68
C GLN A 317 7.47 17.23 -19.69
N PRO A 318 8.66 16.75 -19.28
CA PRO A 318 9.48 15.86 -20.11
C PRO A 318 8.67 14.65 -20.60
N LYS A 319 8.75 14.33 -21.89
CA LYS A 319 8.01 13.23 -22.52
C LYS A 319 8.18 11.90 -21.77
N ILE A 320 9.36 11.64 -21.23
CA ILE A 320 9.66 10.42 -20.46
C ILE A 320 8.75 10.29 -19.23
N ILE A 321 8.55 11.36 -18.46
CA ILE A 321 7.70 11.34 -17.26
C ILE A 321 6.25 11.04 -17.66
N MET A 322 5.78 11.63 -18.75
CA MET A 322 4.43 11.37 -19.26
C MET A 322 4.26 9.90 -19.66
N ILE A 323 5.21 9.33 -20.38
CA ILE A 323 5.16 7.92 -20.81
C ILE A 323 5.16 7.01 -19.59
N VAL A 324 6.05 7.23 -18.63
CA VAL A 324 6.14 6.43 -17.41
C VAL A 324 4.83 6.50 -16.60
N LEU A 325 4.25 7.69 -16.47
CA LEU A 325 2.98 7.88 -15.76
C LEU A 325 1.82 7.19 -16.49
N THR A 326 1.73 7.29 -17.80
CA THR A 326 0.67 6.62 -18.55
C THR A 326 0.81 5.11 -18.54
N LEU A 327 2.02 4.57 -18.63
CA LEU A 327 2.26 3.13 -18.50
C LEU A 327 1.88 2.61 -17.11
N SER A 328 2.15 3.37 -16.04
CA SER A 328 1.74 2.98 -14.70
C SER A 328 0.21 3.02 -14.51
N VAL A 329 -0.46 4.02 -15.07
CA VAL A 329 -1.93 4.11 -15.07
C VAL A 329 -2.57 2.94 -15.83
N LEU A 330 -2.03 2.60 -17.01
CA LEU A 330 -2.49 1.46 -17.81
C LEU A 330 -2.21 0.12 -17.13
N SER A 331 -1.12 0.01 -16.36
CA SER A 331 -0.81 -1.21 -15.61
C SER A 331 -1.81 -1.46 -14.48
N ILE A 332 -2.21 -0.43 -13.71
CA ILE A 332 -3.27 -0.58 -12.69
C ILE A 332 -4.61 -0.90 -13.35
N ALA A 333 -4.90 -0.33 -14.53
CA ALA A 333 -6.07 -0.69 -15.32
C ALA A 333 -6.12 -2.19 -15.63
N GLY A 334 -4.95 -2.82 -15.78
CA GLY A 334 -4.84 -4.24 -16.12
C GLY A 334 -4.96 -4.48 -17.63
N ILE A 335 -4.40 -3.58 -18.45
CA ILE A 335 -4.40 -3.74 -19.89
C ILE A 335 -3.20 -4.64 -20.28
N PRO A 336 -3.42 -5.72 -21.10
CA PRO A 336 -2.31 -6.42 -21.72
C PRO A 336 -1.55 -5.43 -22.63
N PRO A 337 -0.27 -5.34 -22.65
CA PRO A 337 0.79 -6.21 -22.17
C PRO A 337 1.49 -5.71 -20.88
N LEU A 338 0.82 -5.24 -19.86
CA LEU A 338 1.44 -4.67 -18.66
C LEU A 338 1.32 -5.59 -17.43
N GLY A 339 2.24 -5.45 -16.47
CA GLY A 339 2.35 -6.34 -15.30
C GLY A 339 1.07 -6.45 -14.45
N GLY A 340 0.28 -5.37 -14.37
CA GLY A 340 -1.00 -5.39 -13.66
C GLY A 340 -2.05 -6.36 -14.23
N PHE A 341 -1.97 -6.66 -15.52
CA PHE A 341 -2.82 -7.69 -16.12
C PHE A 341 -2.46 -9.09 -15.59
N LEU A 342 -1.16 -9.42 -15.54
CA LEU A 342 -0.70 -10.71 -15.03
C LEU A 342 -1.15 -10.94 -13.59
N ALA A 343 -1.04 -9.91 -12.73
CA ALA A 343 -1.48 -10.00 -11.36
C ALA A 343 -2.97 -10.31 -11.22
N LYS A 344 -3.82 -9.59 -11.98
CA LYS A 344 -5.28 -9.86 -12.00
C LYS A 344 -5.58 -11.24 -12.55
N TRP A 345 -4.87 -11.66 -13.59
CA TRP A 345 -5.03 -12.98 -14.20
C TRP A 345 -4.81 -14.09 -13.20
N VAL A 346 -3.68 -14.05 -12.45
CA VAL A 346 -3.35 -15.09 -11.45
C VAL A 346 -4.40 -15.17 -10.36
N VAL A 347 -4.85 -14.02 -9.83
CA VAL A 347 -5.90 -13.97 -8.80
C VAL A 347 -7.24 -14.53 -9.32
N ILE A 348 -7.64 -14.18 -10.53
CA ILE A 348 -8.91 -14.65 -11.08
C ILE A 348 -8.84 -16.14 -11.40
N SER A 349 -7.71 -16.61 -11.96
CA SER A 349 -7.54 -18.04 -12.28
C SER A 349 -7.54 -18.93 -11.04
N SER A 350 -6.97 -18.46 -9.92
CA SER A 350 -7.01 -19.19 -8.65
C SER A 350 -8.43 -19.35 -8.11
N MET A 351 -9.28 -18.32 -8.24
CA MET A 351 -10.67 -18.38 -7.80
C MET A 351 -11.57 -19.22 -8.70
N ILE A 352 -11.27 -19.28 -10.00
CA ILE A 352 -11.97 -20.18 -10.93
C ILE A 352 -11.65 -21.63 -10.60
N SER A 353 -10.39 -21.96 -10.30
CA SER A 353 -9.97 -23.31 -9.95
C SER A 353 -10.61 -23.82 -8.65
N THR A 354 -10.97 -22.92 -7.72
CA THR A 354 -11.69 -23.28 -6.47
C THR A 354 -13.23 -23.32 -6.63
N GLY A 355 -13.75 -23.12 -7.84
CA GLY A 355 -15.18 -23.20 -8.14
C GLY A 355 -15.99 -21.91 -7.90
N PHE A 356 -15.36 -20.81 -7.48
CA PHE A 356 -16.02 -19.52 -7.29
C PHE A 356 -16.24 -18.76 -8.61
N VAL A 357 -16.90 -19.40 -9.58
CA VAL A 357 -17.04 -18.88 -10.94
C VAL A 357 -17.86 -17.57 -10.99
N LEU A 358 -18.96 -17.48 -10.22
CA LEU A 358 -19.82 -16.28 -10.23
C LEU A 358 -19.08 -15.05 -9.71
N SER A 359 -18.31 -15.19 -8.62
CA SER A 359 -17.51 -14.11 -8.06
C SER A 359 -16.36 -13.70 -8.99
N SER A 360 -15.79 -14.64 -9.73
CA SER A 360 -14.75 -14.35 -10.72
C SER A 360 -15.29 -13.56 -11.93
N ILE A 361 -16.50 -13.87 -12.41
CA ILE A 361 -17.18 -13.08 -13.45
C ILE A 361 -17.41 -11.65 -12.96
N LEU A 362 -17.89 -11.48 -11.72
CA LEU A 362 -18.12 -10.16 -11.13
C LEU A 362 -16.80 -9.38 -11.03
N SER A 363 -15.70 -10.03 -10.64
CA SER A 363 -14.39 -9.40 -10.56
C SER A 363 -13.88 -8.91 -11.93
N ILE A 364 -14.14 -9.66 -13.00
CA ILE A 364 -13.80 -9.27 -14.38
C ILE A 364 -14.60 -8.02 -14.79
N ILE A 365 -15.91 -8.00 -14.53
CA ILE A 365 -16.75 -6.83 -14.82
C ILE A 365 -16.24 -5.59 -14.08
N CYS A 366 -15.94 -5.70 -12.79
CA CYS A 366 -15.38 -4.61 -11.99
C CYS A 366 -14.00 -4.16 -12.52
N ALA A 367 -13.15 -5.08 -13.00
CA ALA A 367 -11.89 -4.75 -13.63
C ALA A 367 -12.07 -3.96 -14.92
N MET A 368 -13.06 -4.30 -15.76
CA MET A 368 -13.37 -3.57 -16.99
C MET A 368 -13.87 -2.14 -16.69
N ILE A 369 -14.74 -1.97 -15.70
CA ILE A 369 -15.18 -0.64 -15.22
C ILE A 369 -13.94 0.15 -14.72
N GLY A 370 -13.04 -0.51 -13.98
CA GLY A 370 -11.77 0.05 -13.57
C GLY A 370 -10.93 0.58 -14.73
N GLY A 371 -10.85 -0.18 -15.82
CA GLY A 371 -10.16 0.22 -17.04
C GLY A 371 -10.72 1.52 -17.64
N ALA A 372 -12.03 1.71 -17.64
CA ALA A 372 -12.68 2.85 -18.26
C ALA A 372 -12.25 4.21 -17.67
N TYR A 373 -12.22 4.37 -16.35
CA TYR A 373 -11.80 5.64 -15.74
C TYR A 373 -10.29 5.88 -15.87
N TYR A 374 -9.46 4.85 -15.94
CA TYR A 374 -8.05 5.00 -16.22
C TYR A 374 -7.77 5.40 -17.67
N LEU A 375 -8.48 4.83 -18.65
CA LEU A 375 -8.45 5.28 -20.03
C LEU A 375 -8.89 6.74 -20.18
N ARG A 376 -9.87 7.20 -19.37
CA ARG A 376 -10.24 8.62 -19.31
C ARG A 376 -9.05 9.49 -18.88
N LEU A 377 -8.23 9.08 -17.91
CA LEU A 377 -7.01 9.81 -17.52
C LEU A 377 -6.02 9.90 -18.69
N VAL A 378 -5.76 8.80 -19.37
CA VAL A 378 -4.86 8.77 -20.54
C VAL A 378 -5.38 9.68 -21.66
N LYS A 379 -6.71 9.66 -21.91
CA LYS A 379 -7.34 10.57 -22.88
C LYS A 379 -7.11 12.03 -22.52
N ILE A 380 -7.22 12.41 -21.24
CA ILE A 380 -7.01 13.78 -20.79
C ILE A 380 -5.54 14.18 -20.96
N ILE A 381 -4.59 13.30 -20.67
CA ILE A 381 -3.15 13.58 -20.78
C ILE A 381 -2.74 13.86 -22.23
N TYR A 382 -3.22 13.08 -23.21
CA TYR A 382 -2.72 13.15 -24.58
C TYR A 382 -3.61 13.92 -25.55
N PHE A 383 -4.93 13.90 -25.38
CA PHE A 383 -5.88 14.36 -26.38
C PHE A 383 -6.66 15.64 -26.02
N GLN A 384 -6.67 16.01 -24.73
CA GLN A 384 -7.36 17.22 -24.34
C GLN A 384 -6.37 18.38 -24.17
N GLN A 385 -6.44 19.36 -25.08
CA GLN A 385 -5.68 20.60 -25.01
C GLN A 385 -6.61 21.77 -24.72
N ASP A 386 -6.68 22.22 -23.47
CA ASP A 386 -7.35 23.47 -23.13
C ASP A 386 -6.38 24.65 -23.33
N LYS A 387 -6.41 25.24 -24.51
CA LYS A 387 -5.56 26.38 -24.89
C LYS A 387 -5.72 27.58 -23.92
N HIS A 388 -6.93 27.84 -23.44
CA HIS A 388 -7.22 28.95 -22.52
C HIS A 388 -6.71 28.72 -21.10
N PHE A 389 -6.85 27.52 -20.55
CA PHE A 389 -6.39 27.19 -19.21
C PHE A 389 -4.85 27.14 -19.13
N LEU A 390 -4.18 26.72 -20.20
CA LEU A 390 -2.73 26.66 -20.29
C LEU A 390 -2.08 28.05 -20.32
N LEU A 391 -2.72 29.07 -20.93
CA LEU A 391 -2.21 30.43 -20.99
C LEU A 391 -2.17 31.11 -19.62
N TRP A 392 -3.24 31.00 -18.85
CA TRP A 392 -3.31 31.60 -17.51
C TRP A 392 -2.35 30.92 -16.51
N LYS A 393 -2.20 29.62 -16.56
CA LYS A 393 -1.33 28.88 -15.64
C LYS A 393 0.16 28.99 -15.99
N LYS A 394 0.54 29.17 -17.27
CA LYS A 394 1.92 29.49 -17.66
C LYS A 394 2.40 30.83 -17.08
N ILE A 395 1.50 31.76 -16.87
CA ILE A 395 1.82 33.07 -16.28
C ILE A 395 1.95 32.98 -14.76
N LEU A 396 1.17 32.09 -14.13
CA LEU A 396 1.06 31.97 -12.65
C LEU A 396 1.97 30.94 -12.01
N VAL A 397 2.48 29.96 -12.76
CA VAL A 397 3.34 28.91 -12.19
C VAL A 397 4.80 29.24 -12.47
N PRO A 398 5.57 29.61 -11.45
CA PRO A 398 7.00 29.79 -11.61
C PRO A 398 7.66 28.42 -11.90
N ASN A 399 8.61 28.48 -12.81
CA ASN A 399 9.44 27.43 -13.36
C ASN A 399 9.59 26.13 -12.55
N LYS A 400 9.44 25.03 -13.29
CA LYS A 400 9.96 23.66 -13.12
C LYS A 400 10.69 23.42 -11.80
N LYS A 401 10.04 22.73 -10.88
CA LYS A 401 10.78 22.07 -9.79
C LYS A 401 11.66 20.99 -10.42
N PRO A 402 12.98 20.97 -10.14
CA PRO A 402 13.85 19.93 -10.65
C PRO A 402 13.33 18.58 -10.15
N VAL A 403 13.18 17.64 -11.07
CA VAL A 403 12.75 16.28 -10.74
C VAL A 403 13.96 15.56 -10.15
N ASN A 404 14.24 15.76 -8.88
CA ASN A 404 15.30 15.04 -8.18
C ASN A 404 15.03 13.52 -8.08
N ASN A 405 13.85 13.08 -8.50
CA ASN A 405 13.38 11.70 -8.37
C ASN A 405 13.31 10.96 -9.71
N THR A 406 13.99 11.43 -10.77
CA THR A 406 13.99 10.76 -12.08
C THR A 406 14.56 9.35 -12.02
N ILE A 407 15.59 9.13 -11.19
CA ILE A 407 16.20 7.81 -11.02
C ILE A 407 15.19 6.83 -10.39
N MET A 408 14.45 7.29 -9.37
CA MET A 408 13.42 6.45 -8.74
C MET A 408 12.28 6.11 -9.69
N LEU A 409 11.80 7.09 -10.45
CA LEU A 409 10.80 6.85 -11.49
C LEU A 409 11.31 5.86 -12.54
N GLY A 410 12.58 5.95 -12.92
CA GLY A 410 13.23 5.04 -13.86
C GLY A 410 13.29 3.61 -13.32
N LEU A 411 13.76 3.42 -12.09
CA LEU A 411 13.87 2.09 -11.48
C LEU A 411 12.50 1.42 -11.29
N THR A 412 11.51 2.16 -10.79
CA THR A 412 10.16 1.61 -10.59
C THR A 412 9.44 1.30 -11.89
N SER A 413 9.60 2.16 -12.91
CA SER A 413 9.02 1.90 -14.23
C SER A 413 9.67 0.69 -14.91
N TYR A 414 11.00 0.56 -14.78
CA TYR A 414 11.73 -0.61 -15.25
C TYR A 414 11.20 -1.88 -14.59
N PHE A 415 11.01 -1.86 -13.26
CA PHE A 415 10.46 -3.00 -12.53
C PHE A 415 9.07 -3.41 -13.04
N VAL A 416 8.16 -2.45 -13.24
CA VAL A 416 6.80 -2.73 -13.74
C VAL A 416 6.80 -3.30 -15.16
N ILE A 417 7.73 -2.86 -16.03
CA ILE A 417 7.87 -3.35 -17.40
C ILE A 417 8.61 -4.69 -17.42
N PHE A 418 9.69 -4.82 -16.62
CA PHE A 418 10.53 -6.02 -16.56
C PHE A 418 9.75 -7.26 -16.11
N ILE A 419 8.84 -7.12 -15.15
CA ILE A 419 7.96 -8.22 -14.70
C ILE A 419 7.17 -8.81 -15.87
N LEU A 420 6.86 -8.02 -16.87
CA LEU A 420 6.16 -8.49 -18.04
C LEU A 420 7.06 -9.37 -18.93
N VAL A 421 8.32 -8.98 -19.09
CA VAL A 421 9.29 -9.69 -19.93
C VAL A 421 9.72 -10.99 -19.26
N PHE A 422 9.89 -10.97 -17.92
CA PHE A 422 10.31 -12.11 -17.14
C PHE A 422 9.41 -12.34 -15.91
N PRO A 423 8.14 -12.75 -16.11
CA PRO A 423 7.22 -12.99 -15.00
C PRO A 423 7.68 -14.10 -14.06
N GLN A 424 8.44 -15.07 -14.60
CA GLN A 424 8.95 -16.22 -13.86
C GLN A 424 9.85 -15.83 -12.68
N ALA A 425 10.64 -14.74 -12.79
CA ALA A 425 11.53 -14.33 -11.73
C ALA A 425 10.75 -13.92 -10.46
N LEU A 426 9.68 -13.15 -10.62
CA LEU A 426 8.87 -12.70 -9.49
C LEU A 426 7.97 -13.83 -8.97
N SER A 427 7.35 -14.60 -9.86
CA SER A 427 6.51 -15.74 -9.46
C SER A 427 7.32 -16.80 -8.73
N GLN A 428 8.54 -17.13 -9.17
CA GLN A 428 9.40 -18.08 -8.46
C GLN A 428 9.77 -17.62 -7.06
N ILE A 429 10.18 -16.34 -6.90
CA ILE A 429 10.50 -15.79 -5.57
C ILE A 429 9.30 -15.89 -4.63
N ILE A 430 8.11 -15.54 -5.11
CA ILE A 430 6.89 -15.57 -4.29
C ILE A 430 6.42 -17.01 -4.09
N TYR A 431 6.55 -17.88 -5.08
CA TYR A 431 6.24 -19.32 -4.98
C TYR A 431 7.06 -19.99 -3.88
N TRP A 432 8.38 -19.78 -3.86
CA TRP A 432 9.22 -20.33 -2.78
C TRP A 432 8.85 -19.76 -1.42
N ALA A 433 8.46 -18.50 -1.36
CA ALA A 433 8.03 -17.85 -0.13
C ALA A 433 6.71 -18.41 0.42
N THR A 434 5.77 -18.72 -0.45
CA THR A 434 4.45 -19.21 -0.02
C THR A 434 4.44 -20.69 0.31
N ILE A 435 5.34 -21.51 -0.24
CA ILE A 435 5.53 -22.91 0.17
C ILE A 435 5.85 -23.03 1.66
N SER A 436 6.58 -22.08 2.21
CA SER A 436 6.92 -22.09 3.63
C SER A 436 5.74 -21.77 4.57
N SER A 437 4.61 -21.32 4.05
CA SER A 437 3.41 -20.98 4.84
C SER A 437 2.42 -22.14 5.01
N PHE A 438 2.59 -23.21 4.23
CA PHE A 438 1.84 -24.46 4.29
C PHE A 438 2.73 -25.59 4.75
#